data_9c09fa7ff084dc270efc232f8da071c5
#
_entry.id   9c09fa7ff084dc270efc232f8da071c5
#
_cell.length_a   1.000
_cell.length_b   1.000
_cell.length_c   1.000
_cell.angle_alpha   90.00
_cell.angle_beta   90.00
_cell.angle_gamma   90.00
#
_symmetry.space_group_name_H-M   'P 1'
#
loop_
_entity.id
_entity.type
_entity.pdbx_description
1 polymer ?
#
loop_
_entity_poly.entity_id
_entity_poly.type
_entity_poly.pdbx_seq_one_letter_code
_entity_poly.pdbx_strand_id
1 'polypeptide(L)'
;SQINDSGGLGSTFSTGSNRYRYKDIDTTINNDPMSDDDHIVVWQNLDRLNYQYGNDYGDFTIGRQVVSFGSARFINPTDIFIPFNIQTLNQEYRAGIDALRYQADLGDFAILDTGLIIGKDGKKENSAAFLRGKNSINGNDLEAMFIKLDESWLLGGGIERALGDFGFWFESAYMHMPSNIDNYWRHSIGSDYALNENIILMLEYHYNGAGSSDPENYLSLLSQDPYQKAGIFLLGKHYLIPAISWVATPLINVNASSFFNMSDQSVFVNLSSEVNWSDNLYSDFGAYISHGDGLEFQASTQQVELGSEFGAYPLSLYASLRYYF
;
A
#
# COMPACT_ATOMS: atom_id res chain seq x y z
N SER A 1 -20.59 17.46 16.49
CA SER A 1 -19.66 17.35 15.36
C SER A 1 -18.43 18.20 15.68
N GLN A 2 -17.41 17.60 16.25
CA GLN A 2 -16.10 18.22 16.38
C GLN A 2 -15.22 17.57 15.31
N ILE A 3 -14.85 18.36 14.32
CA ILE A 3 -13.78 18.04 13.39
C ILE A 3 -12.51 18.31 14.19
N ASN A 4 -11.81 17.26 14.59
CA ASN A 4 -10.50 17.41 15.21
C ASN A 4 -9.50 17.79 14.10
N ASP A 5 -8.93 18.96 14.23
CA ASP A 5 -8.10 19.71 13.30
C ASP A 5 -6.65 19.22 13.19
N SER A 6 -6.40 17.92 13.35
CA SER A 6 -5.05 17.35 13.22
C SER A 6 -4.96 16.13 12.27
N GLY A 7 -6.00 15.83 11.53
CA GLY A 7 -6.02 14.73 10.59
C GLY A 7 -5.99 15.23 9.14
N GLY A 8 -4.81 15.35 8.55
CA GLY A 8 -4.72 15.46 7.10
C GLY A 8 -5.39 14.25 6.43
N LEU A 9 -5.77 14.37 5.17
CA LEU A 9 -6.38 13.27 4.37
C LEU A 9 -5.68 11.91 4.56
N GLY A 10 -4.39 11.90 4.89
CA GLY A 10 -3.61 10.70 5.18
C GLY A 10 -4.11 9.87 6.37
N SER A 11 -4.74 10.48 7.40
CA SER A 11 -5.27 9.72 8.54
C SER A 11 -6.58 8.98 8.22
N THR A 12 -7.32 9.44 7.22
CA THR A 12 -8.57 8.82 6.78
C THR A 12 -8.30 7.51 6.01
N PHE A 13 -7.11 7.37 5.41
CA PHE A 13 -6.72 6.19 4.63
C PHE A 13 -6.14 5.04 5.47
N SER A 14 -5.83 5.26 6.75
CA SER A 14 -5.31 4.20 7.63
C SER A 14 -6.40 3.20 8.09
N THR A 15 -7.65 3.46 7.81
CA THR A 15 -8.77 2.61 8.24
C THR A 15 -8.89 1.30 7.46
N GLY A 16 -8.23 1.15 6.30
CA GLY A 16 -8.29 -0.07 5.49
C GLY A 16 -7.66 -1.30 6.18
N SER A 17 -6.59 -1.11 6.98
CA SER A 17 -5.89 -2.22 7.64
C SER A 17 -6.73 -2.91 8.73
N ASN A 18 -7.58 -2.18 9.42
CA ASN A 18 -8.38 -2.71 10.53
C ASN A 18 -9.54 -3.62 10.06
N ARG A 19 -9.95 -3.54 8.80
CA ARG A 19 -11.02 -4.37 8.25
C ARG A 19 -10.66 -5.84 8.26
N TYR A 20 -9.41 -6.19 7.95
CA TYR A 20 -8.90 -7.56 7.83
C TYR A 20 -8.26 -8.09 9.11
N ARG A 21 -8.61 -7.51 10.24
CA ARG A 21 -8.28 -7.97 11.59
C ARG A 21 -9.55 -8.33 12.33
N TYR A 22 -9.58 -9.51 12.93
CA TYR A 22 -10.73 -9.98 13.71
C TYR A 22 -11.06 -9.00 14.84
N LYS A 23 -10.01 -8.57 15.56
CA LYS A 23 -10.11 -7.57 16.63
C LYS A 23 -8.77 -6.85 16.75
N ASP A 24 -8.81 -5.54 16.75
CA ASP A 24 -7.65 -4.75 17.15
C ASP A 24 -7.50 -4.77 18.67
N ILE A 25 -6.25 -4.94 19.11
CA ILE A 25 -5.91 -4.87 20.53
C ILE A 25 -5.30 -3.48 20.76
N ASP A 26 -6.11 -2.47 20.43
CA ASP A 26 -5.72 -1.08 20.67
C ASP A 26 -5.90 -0.75 22.13
N THR A 27 -4.84 -0.29 22.76
CA THR A 27 -4.91 0.27 24.11
C THR A 27 -4.31 1.67 24.05
N THR A 28 -5.13 2.67 24.30
CA THR A 28 -4.65 4.01 24.65
C THR A 28 -4.09 3.96 26.08
N ILE A 29 -2.80 4.21 26.23
CA ILE A 29 -2.11 4.15 27.53
C ILE A 29 -2.39 5.41 28.34
N ASN A 30 -2.80 6.50 27.73
CA ASN A 30 -3.15 7.75 28.38
C ASN A 30 -4.63 8.06 28.17
N ASN A 31 -5.44 7.93 29.20
CA ASN A 31 -6.90 7.97 29.17
C ASN A 31 -7.48 9.17 29.92
N ASP A 32 -6.78 10.29 30.03
CA ASP A 32 -7.40 11.48 30.60
C ASP A 32 -7.81 12.50 29.51
N PRO A 33 -9.08 12.44 29.05
CA PRO A 33 -9.59 13.40 28.07
C PRO A 33 -9.88 14.78 28.68
N MET A 34 -9.54 15.02 29.96
CA MET A 34 -9.87 16.25 30.69
C MET A 34 -8.67 17.13 31.06
N SER A 35 -7.44 16.77 30.72
CA SER A 35 -6.31 17.69 30.86
C SER A 35 -6.09 18.48 29.59
N ASP A 36 -6.30 19.75 29.67
CA ASP A 36 -6.16 20.73 28.56
C ASP A 36 -4.69 20.86 28.04
N ASP A 37 -3.74 20.16 28.67
CA ASP A 37 -2.30 20.31 28.42
C ASP A 37 -1.61 19.05 27.83
N ASP A 38 -2.28 17.90 27.70
CA ASP A 38 -1.64 16.68 27.20
C ASP A 38 -1.89 16.43 25.70
N HIS A 39 -1.00 16.96 24.86
CA HIS A 39 -0.96 16.68 23.41
C HIS A 39 -0.29 15.35 23.05
N ILE A 40 0.03 14.49 24.01
CA ILE A 40 0.70 13.20 23.76
C ILE A 40 -0.30 12.06 23.89
N VAL A 41 -0.60 11.40 22.79
CA VAL A 41 -1.39 10.16 22.76
C VAL A 41 -0.47 8.99 22.48
N VAL A 42 -0.44 8.01 23.39
CA VAL A 42 0.36 6.79 23.24
C VAL A 42 -0.57 5.65 22.84
N TRP A 43 -0.29 5.05 21.70
CA TRP A 43 -1.03 3.93 21.14
C TRP A 43 -0.19 2.66 21.21
N GLN A 44 -0.82 1.55 21.55
CA GLN A 44 -0.23 0.23 21.48
C GLN A 44 -1.15 -0.69 20.69
N ASN A 45 -0.60 -1.39 19.71
CA ASN A 45 -1.33 -2.40 18.93
C ASN A 45 -0.46 -3.63 18.70
N LEU A 46 -1.08 -4.79 18.57
CA LEU A 46 -0.39 -6.03 18.19
C LEU A 46 -0.33 -6.13 16.68
N ASP A 47 0.84 -5.97 16.10
CA ASP A 47 1.02 -6.00 14.66
C ASP A 47 1.14 -7.39 14.06
N ARG A 48 1.86 -8.30 14.73
CA ARG A 48 2.06 -9.67 14.26
C ARG A 48 2.10 -10.65 15.42
N LEU A 49 1.35 -11.72 15.29
CA LEU A 49 1.38 -12.89 16.18
C LEU A 49 0.81 -14.07 15.41
N ASN A 50 1.66 -15.00 15.02
CA ASN A 50 1.25 -16.19 14.29
C ASN A 50 1.98 -17.43 14.78
N TYR A 51 1.38 -18.58 14.48
CA TYR A 51 1.95 -19.88 14.66
C TYR A 51 2.14 -20.52 13.28
N GLN A 52 3.35 -21.08 13.04
CA GLN A 52 3.69 -21.76 11.81
C GLN A 52 3.93 -23.25 12.07
N TYR A 53 3.44 -24.09 11.20
CA TYR A 53 3.65 -25.52 11.17
C TYR A 53 4.00 -25.97 9.75
N GLY A 54 5.23 -26.46 9.57
CA GLY A 54 5.74 -26.96 8.30
C GLY A 54 5.81 -28.48 8.30
N ASN A 55 5.54 -29.08 7.14
CA ASN A 55 5.74 -30.50 6.84
C ASN A 55 6.17 -30.70 5.38
N ASP A 56 6.40 -31.93 4.95
CA ASP A 56 6.85 -32.27 3.59
C ASP A 56 5.88 -31.83 2.47
N TYR A 57 4.65 -31.45 2.81
CA TYR A 57 3.62 -31.04 1.84
C TYR A 57 3.45 -29.54 1.77
N GLY A 58 3.94 -28.79 2.76
CA GLY A 58 3.85 -27.33 2.80
C GLY A 58 3.75 -26.76 4.21
N ASP A 59 3.61 -25.45 4.28
CA ASP A 59 3.61 -24.65 5.49
C ASP A 59 2.23 -24.08 5.79
N PHE A 60 1.75 -24.31 6.99
CA PHE A 60 0.54 -23.71 7.52
C PHE A 60 0.91 -22.58 8.47
N THR A 61 0.27 -21.41 8.29
CA THR A 61 0.43 -20.27 9.19
C THR A 61 -0.95 -19.80 9.65
N ILE A 62 -1.15 -19.71 10.96
CA ILE A 62 -2.39 -19.20 11.55
C ILE A 62 -2.10 -18.03 12.47
N GLY A 63 -2.91 -16.98 12.39
CA GLY A 63 -2.84 -15.79 13.22
C GLY A 63 -2.52 -14.53 12.42
N ARG A 64 -2.06 -13.49 13.12
CA ARG A 64 -1.78 -12.18 12.53
C ARG A 64 -0.45 -12.21 11.80
N GLN A 65 -0.49 -12.08 10.49
CA GLN A 65 0.63 -12.23 9.59
C GLN A 65 0.52 -11.28 8.40
N VAL A 66 1.63 -11.04 7.71
CA VAL A 66 1.63 -10.25 6.47
C VAL A 66 1.12 -11.11 5.32
N VAL A 67 0.10 -10.62 4.63
CA VAL A 67 -0.38 -11.18 3.36
C VAL A 67 -0.43 -10.04 2.37
N SER A 68 0.50 -10.01 1.43
CA SER A 68 0.60 -8.99 0.39
C SER A 68 0.93 -9.64 -0.94
N PHE A 69 0.52 -9.00 -2.01
CA PHE A 69 0.62 -9.51 -3.36
C PHE A 69 1.24 -8.48 -4.29
N GLY A 70 1.63 -8.96 -5.48
CA GLY A 70 2.10 -8.13 -6.56
C GLY A 70 3.61 -8.10 -6.73
N SER A 71 4.00 -7.68 -7.91
CA SER A 71 5.38 -7.58 -8.39
C SER A 71 5.78 -6.16 -8.78
N ALA A 72 4.81 -5.23 -8.87
CA ALA A 72 5.09 -3.83 -9.14
C ALA A 72 5.88 -3.19 -7.99
N ARG A 73 6.66 -2.16 -8.31
CA ARG A 73 7.59 -1.54 -7.34
C ARG A 73 6.92 -0.50 -6.45
N PHE A 74 5.93 0.23 -6.98
CA PHE A 74 5.26 1.32 -6.25
C PHE A 74 3.80 1.01 -5.96
N ILE A 75 3.02 0.63 -6.98
CA ILE A 75 1.59 0.37 -6.82
C ILE A 75 1.26 -1.01 -7.36
N ASN A 76 0.88 -1.90 -6.45
CA ASN A 76 0.48 -3.26 -6.79
C ASN A 76 -1.04 -3.35 -7.00
N PRO A 77 -1.52 -3.51 -8.25
CA PRO A 77 -2.93 -3.67 -8.55
C PRO A 77 -3.62 -4.81 -7.80
N THR A 78 -2.88 -5.87 -7.48
CA THR A 78 -3.38 -7.07 -6.80
C THR A 78 -3.32 -6.99 -5.27
N ASP A 79 -2.60 -6.02 -4.69
CA ASP A 79 -2.50 -5.87 -3.23
C ASP A 79 -3.68 -5.05 -2.69
N ILE A 80 -4.71 -5.74 -2.23
CA ILE A 80 -5.94 -5.14 -1.73
C ILE A 80 -6.09 -5.21 -0.21
N PHE A 81 -5.25 -5.99 0.48
CA PHE A 81 -5.37 -6.18 1.91
C PHE A 81 -4.57 -5.18 2.72
N ILE A 82 -3.33 -4.92 2.29
CA ILE A 82 -2.40 -4.01 2.97
C ILE A 82 -1.63 -3.22 1.92
N PRO A 83 -2.30 -2.42 1.09
CA PRO A 83 -1.58 -1.59 0.12
C PRO A 83 -0.69 -0.60 0.86
N PHE A 84 0.48 -0.33 0.31
CA PHE A 84 1.29 0.78 0.80
C PHE A 84 0.58 2.10 0.51
N ASN A 85 0.41 2.91 1.54
CA ASN A 85 0.06 4.31 1.35
C ASN A 85 1.33 5.09 0.96
N ILE A 86 1.19 6.10 0.09
CA ILE A 86 2.30 6.96 -0.35
C ILE A 86 3.01 7.66 0.81
N GLN A 87 2.35 7.85 1.95
CA GLN A 87 2.91 8.43 3.18
C GLN A 87 3.37 7.39 4.20
N THR A 88 3.52 6.12 3.82
CA THR A 88 4.03 5.11 4.74
C THR A 88 5.51 5.37 5.03
N LEU A 89 5.81 5.73 6.27
CA LEU A 89 7.15 6.09 6.74
C LEU A 89 8.14 4.93 6.62
N ASN A 90 7.68 3.72 6.79
CA ASN A 90 8.48 2.51 6.70
C ASN A 90 7.83 1.52 5.74
N GLN A 91 8.35 1.43 4.51
CA GLN A 91 7.84 0.50 3.49
C GLN A 91 8.28 -0.95 3.75
N GLU A 92 9.29 -1.19 4.58
CA GLU A 92 9.72 -2.55 4.95
C GLU A 92 8.75 -3.21 5.93
N TYR A 93 8.06 -2.40 6.75
CA TYR A 93 7.18 -2.90 7.78
C TYR A 93 5.72 -2.81 7.38
N ARG A 94 5.15 -3.95 7.01
CA ARG A 94 3.71 -4.08 6.76
C ARG A 94 2.98 -4.59 8.00
N ALA A 95 1.90 -3.94 8.36
CA ALA A 95 1.01 -4.42 9.41
C ALA A 95 0.43 -5.78 9.06
N GLY A 96 0.21 -6.66 10.04
CA GLY A 96 -0.37 -7.98 9.83
C GLY A 96 -1.90 -7.94 9.73
N ILE A 97 -2.48 -8.94 9.08
CA ILE A 97 -3.90 -9.28 9.06
C ILE A 97 -4.14 -10.67 9.63
N ASP A 98 -5.34 -10.95 10.12
CA ASP A 98 -5.65 -12.24 10.73
C ASP A 98 -6.03 -13.25 9.65
N ALA A 99 -5.21 -14.30 9.49
CA ALA A 99 -5.36 -15.26 8.40
C ALA A 99 -5.01 -16.69 8.81
N LEU A 100 -5.63 -17.64 8.10
CA LEU A 100 -5.17 -19.01 7.95
C LEU A 100 -4.61 -19.14 6.55
N ARG A 101 -3.31 -19.46 6.42
CA ARG A 101 -2.59 -19.53 5.15
C ARG A 101 -1.92 -20.88 4.99
N TYR A 102 -1.92 -21.39 3.79
CA TYR A 102 -1.19 -22.57 3.38
C TYR A 102 -0.33 -22.24 2.16
N GLN A 103 0.96 -22.59 2.23
CA GLN A 103 1.92 -22.44 1.15
C GLN A 103 2.56 -23.78 0.86
N ALA A 104 2.66 -24.13 -0.42
CA ALA A 104 3.30 -25.37 -0.87
C ALA A 104 4.18 -25.12 -2.09
N ASP A 105 5.33 -25.73 -2.10
CA ASP A 105 6.20 -25.79 -3.27
C ASP A 105 5.65 -26.85 -4.24
N LEU A 106 5.43 -26.46 -5.49
CA LEU A 106 4.97 -27.32 -6.58
C LEU A 106 6.12 -27.68 -7.54
N GLY A 107 7.30 -27.90 -7.01
CA GLY A 107 8.55 -28.12 -7.72
C GLY A 107 9.58 -27.04 -7.43
N ASP A 108 10.65 -26.97 -8.23
CA ASP A 108 11.81 -26.13 -7.92
C ASP A 108 11.54 -24.62 -7.96
N PHE A 109 10.53 -24.18 -8.75
CA PHE A 109 10.27 -22.77 -9.03
C PHE A 109 8.80 -22.39 -8.94
N ALA A 110 7.92 -23.32 -8.59
CA ALA A 110 6.50 -23.06 -8.51
C ALA A 110 6.01 -23.08 -7.05
N ILE A 111 5.20 -22.09 -6.68
CA ILE A 111 4.63 -21.93 -5.34
C ILE A 111 3.12 -21.79 -5.47
N LEU A 112 2.39 -22.58 -4.69
CA LEU A 112 0.99 -22.39 -4.41
C LEU A 112 0.85 -21.70 -3.07
N ASP A 113 0.01 -20.66 -3.01
CA ASP A 113 -0.26 -19.89 -1.81
C ASP A 113 -1.76 -19.63 -1.72
N THR A 114 -2.39 -20.09 -0.66
CA THR A 114 -3.83 -19.94 -0.47
C THR A 114 -4.17 -19.63 0.98
N GLY A 115 -5.29 -18.97 1.20
CA GLY A 115 -5.67 -18.64 2.57
C GLY A 115 -7.06 -18.07 2.72
N LEU A 116 -7.47 -18.05 3.98
CA LEU A 116 -8.69 -17.42 4.45
C LEU A 116 -8.31 -16.25 5.37
N ILE A 117 -8.83 -15.08 5.09
CA ILE A 117 -8.64 -13.88 5.89
C ILE A 117 -9.88 -13.69 6.73
N ILE A 118 -9.70 -13.58 8.03
CA ILE A 118 -10.76 -13.40 9.01
C ILE A 118 -10.77 -11.93 9.44
N GLY A 119 -11.72 -11.20 8.88
CA GLY A 119 -11.86 -9.79 9.15
C GLY A 119 -12.63 -9.48 10.42
N LYS A 120 -12.93 -8.21 10.59
CA LYS A 120 -13.54 -7.63 11.80
C LYS A 120 -14.79 -8.39 12.23
N ASP A 121 -14.79 -8.82 13.51
CA ASP A 121 -15.85 -9.59 14.16
C ASP A 121 -16.16 -10.95 13.48
N GLY A 122 -15.29 -11.46 12.62
CA GLY A 122 -15.52 -12.68 11.85
C GLY A 122 -16.64 -12.57 10.81
N LYS A 123 -17.09 -11.38 10.50
CA LYS A 123 -18.17 -11.16 9.55
C LYS A 123 -17.70 -11.45 8.12
N LYS A 124 -18.58 -12.11 7.34
CA LYS A 124 -18.32 -12.47 5.94
C LYS A 124 -17.94 -11.25 5.09
N GLU A 125 -18.62 -10.14 5.28
CA GLU A 125 -18.37 -8.86 4.58
C GLU A 125 -16.97 -8.27 4.80
N ASN A 126 -16.29 -8.66 5.88
CA ASN A 126 -14.92 -8.25 6.22
C ASN A 126 -13.88 -9.33 5.97
N SER A 127 -14.32 -10.52 5.54
CA SER A 127 -13.46 -11.68 5.34
C SER A 127 -13.20 -11.91 3.86
N ALA A 128 -12.13 -12.65 3.57
CA ALA A 128 -11.75 -12.96 2.20
C ALA A 128 -11.14 -14.36 2.08
N ALA A 129 -11.06 -14.87 0.86
CA ALA A 129 -10.29 -16.05 0.51
C ALA A 129 -9.43 -15.73 -0.70
N PHE A 130 -8.25 -16.32 -0.77
CA PHE A 130 -7.37 -16.14 -1.92
C PHE A 130 -6.71 -17.46 -2.35
N LEU A 131 -6.40 -17.50 -3.63
CA LEU A 131 -5.60 -18.54 -4.28
C LEU A 131 -4.60 -17.85 -5.20
N ARG A 132 -3.31 -18.14 -5.05
CA ARG A 132 -2.21 -17.55 -5.81
C ARG A 132 -1.24 -18.63 -6.25
N GLY A 133 -0.82 -18.58 -7.49
CA GLY A 133 0.28 -19.37 -8.04
C GLY A 133 1.40 -18.47 -8.51
N LYS A 134 2.64 -18.84 -8.20
CA LYS A 134 3.86 -18.26 -8.75
C LYS A 134 4.67 -19.31 -9.45
N ASN A 135 5.36 -18.95 -10.54
CA ASN A 135 6.31 -19.84 -11.20
C ASN A 135 7.35 -19.03 -11.99
N SER A 136 8.60 -19.48 -11.97
CA SER A 136 9.68 -18.92 -12.80
C SER A 136 9.92 -19.82 -14.00
N ILE A 137 9.61 -19.32 -15.20
CA ILE A 137 9.71 -20.08 -16.46
C ILE A 137 10.55 -19.29 -17.47
N ASN A 138 11.68 -19.84 -17.90
CA ASN A 138 12.54 -19.25 -18.93
C ASN A 138 12.96 -17.80 -18.62
N GLY A 139 13.27 -17.49 -17.36
CA GLY A 139 13.67 -16.18 -16.92
C GLY A 139 12.51 -15.15 -16.80
N ASN A 140 11.28 -15.64 -16.79
CA ASN A 140 10.11 -14.83 -16.46
C ASN A 140 9.55 -15.31 -15.13
N ASP A 141 9.38 -14.41 -14.18
CA ASP A 141 8.64 -14.65 -12.95
C ASP A 141 7.18 -14.31 -13.20
N LEU A 142 6.34 -15.34 -13.14
CA LEU A 142 4.91 -15.26 -13.43
C LEU A 142 4.11 -15.41 -12.14
N GLU A 143 3.06 -14.62 -12.02
CA GLU A 143 2.10 -14.70 -10.93
C GLU A 143 0.67 -14.64 -11.45
N ALA A 144 -0.20 -15.47 -10.89
CA ALA A 144 -1.64 -15.40 -11.12
C ALA A 144 -2.39 -15.61 -9.81
N MET A 145 -3.47 -14.88 -9.62
CA MET A 145 -4.25 -14.99 -8.40
C MET A 145 -5.73 -14.73 -8.58
N PHE A 146 -6.50 -15.32 -7.68
CA PHE A 146 -7.91 -15.08 -7.50
C PHE A 146 -8.20 -14.75 -6.04
N ILE A 147 -8.95 -13.67 -5.79
CA ILE A 147 -9.36 -13.26 -4.45
C ILE A 147 -10.87 -13.09 -4.43
N LYS A 148 -11.53 -13.70 -3.44
CA LYS A 148 -12.97 -13.57 -3.17
C LYS A 148 -13.17 -12.71 -1.93
N LEU A 149 -13.96 -11.64 -2.07
CA LEU A 149 -14.29 -10.67 -1.04
C LEU A 149 -15.80 -10.52 -0.99
N ASP A 150 -16.48 -11.19 -0.07
CA ASP A 150 -17.94 -11.15 0.03
C ASP A 150 -18.64 -11.33 -1.34
N GLU A 151 -19.27 -10.31 -1.89
CA GLU A 151 -19.91 -10.32 -3.21
C GLU A 151 -18.95 -9.98 -4.36
N SER A 152 -17.83 -9.30 -4.07
CA SER A 152 -16.80 -8.92 -5.03
C SER A 152 -15.77 -10.03 -5.25
N TRP A 153 -15.04 -9.96 -6.36
CA TRP A 153 -13.86 -10.81 -6.59
C TRP A 153 -12.82 -10.09 -7.47
N LEU A 154 -11.56 -10.47 -7.28
CA LEU A 154 -10.43 -9.99 -8.07
C LEU A 154 -9.79 -11.18 -8.80
N LEU A 155 -9.51 -10.98 -10.09
CA LEU A 155 -8.61 -11.81 -10.87
C LEU A 155 -7.40 -10.96 -11.26
N GLY A 156 -6.22 -11.40 -10.90
CA GLY A 156 -5.00 -10.65 -11.14
C GLY A 156 -3.81 -11.52 -11.48
N GLY A 157 -2.75 -10.86 -11.90
CA GLY A 157 -1.48 -11.51 -12.16
C GLY A 157 -0.42 -10.53 -12.65
N GLY A 158 0.81 -11.02 -12.74
CA GLY A 158 1.96 -10.23 -13.12
C GLY A 158 3.04 -11.05 -13.80
N ILE A 159 3.95 -10.34 -14.42
CA ILE A 159 5.17 -10.86 -15.00
C ILE A 159 6.32 -9.92 -14.66
N GLU A 160 7.45 -10.49 -14.22
CA GLU A 160 8.73 -9.80 -14.11
C GLU A 160 9.75 -10.48 -15.00
N ARG A 161 10.66 -9.68 -15.57
CA ARG A 161 11.74 -10.19 -16.42
C ARG A 161 12.90 -9.21 -16.48
N ALA A 162 14.13 -9.73 -16.45
CA ALA A 162 15.32 -8.99 -16.84
C ALA A 162 15.56 -9.10 -18.35
N LEU A 163 15.82 -7.98 -19.01
CA LEU A 163 16.17 -7.85 -20.43
C LEU A 163 17.46 -7.02 -20.56
N GLY A 164 18.61 -7.68 -20.61
CA GLY A 164 19.91 -7.02 -20.53
C GLY A 164 20.07 -6.31 -19.18
N ASP A 165 20.35 -5.02 -19.20
CA ASP A 165 20.55 -4.18 -18.03
C ASP A 165 19.23 -3.61 -17.46
N PHE A 166 18.09 -3.93 -18.07
CA PHE A 166 16.77 -3.46 -17.65
C PHE A 166 16.00 -4.57 -16.96
N GLY A 167 15.40 -4.26 -15.81
CA GLY A 167 14.31 -5.01 -15.24
C GLY A 167 12.97 -4.49 -15.76
N PHE A 168 12.02 -5.37 -16.05
CA PHE A 168 10.66 -5.02 -16.48
C PHE A 168 9.66 -5.75 -15.62
N TRP A 169 8.56 -5.07 -15.29
CA TRP A 169 7.41 -5.67 -14.64
C TRP A 169 6.12 -5.16 -15.28
N PHE A 170 5.15 -6.02 -15.28
CA PHE A 170 3.77 -5.70 -15.60
C PHE A 170 2.85 -6.45 -14.65
N GLU A 171 1.93 -5.74 -14.04
CA GLU A 171 0.91 -6.31 -13.15
C GLU A 171 -0.46 -5.78 -13.54
N SER A 172 -1.48 -6.63 -13.46
CA SER A 172 -2.84 -6.31 -13.84
C SER A 172 -3.82 -6.97 -12.89
N ALA A 173 -4.89 -6.28 -12.54
CA ALA A 173 -6.00 -6.79 -11.77
C ALA A 173 -7.33 -6.32 -12.35
N TYR A 174 -8.26 -7.26 -12.49
CA TYR A 174 -9.67 -7.00 -12.76
C TYR A 174 -10.46 -7.19 -11.49
N MET A 175 -11.22 -6.17 -11.10
CA MET A 175 -12.13 -6.22 -9.96
C MET A 175 -13.57 -6.27 -10.47
N HIS A 176 -14.26 -7.34 -10.08
CA HIS A 176 -15.71 -7.45 -10.22
C HIS A 176 -16.39 -6.94 -8.95
N MET A 177 -17.29 -5.98 -9.13
CA MET A 177 -18.04 -5.36 -8.06
C MET A 177 -19.52 -5.80 -8.09
N PRO A 178 -20.26 -5.65 -6.98
CA PRO A 178 -21.71 -5.85 -6.98
C PRO A 178 -22.42 -4.97 -8.01
N SER A 179 -23.61 -5.36 -8.43
CA SER A 179 -24.34 -4.80 -9.58
C SER A 179 -24.63 -3.29 -9.56
N ASN A 180 -24.43 -2.62 -8.45
CA ASN A 180 -24.61 -1.18 -8.29
C ASN A 180 -23.32 -0.34 -8.48
N ILE A 181 -22.20 -1.01 -8.74
CA ILE A 181 -20.87 -0.39 -8.91
C ILE A 181 -20.23 -0.96 -10.18
N ASP A 182 -19.57 -0.11 -10.95
CA ASP A 182 -18.88 -0.53 -12.16
C ASP A 182 -17.66 -1.40 -11.84
N ASN A 183 -17.47 -2.44 -12.66
CA ASN A 183 -16.24 -3.22 -12.64
C ASN A 183 -15.09 -2.39 -13.17
N TYR A 184 -13.87 -2.65 -12.69
CA TYR A 184 -12.71 -1.87 -13.13
C TYR A 184 -11.45 -2.69 -13.26
N TRP A 185 -10.52 -2.15 -14.04
CA TRP A 185 -9.17 -2.65 -14.19
C TRP A 185 -8.17 -1.75 -13.47
N ARG A 186 -7.10 -2.34 -12.98
CA ARG A 186 -5.90 -1.65 -12.52
C ARG A 186 -4.69 -2.27 -13.21
N HIS A 187 -3.73 -1.47 -13.62
CA HIS A 187 -2.50 -1.92 -14.28
C HIS A 187 -1.31 -1.13 -13.78
N SER A 188 -0.20 -1.82 -13.55
CA SER A 188 1.11 -1.19 -13.33
C SER A 188 2.10 -1.78 -14.33
N ILE A 189 2.85 -0.93 -15.01
CA ILE A 189 3.95 -1.32 -15.90
C ILE A 189 5.15 -0.45 -15.59
N GLY A 190 6.31 -1.05 -15.46
CA GLY A 190 7.51 -0.31 -15.17
C GLY A 190 8.79 -1.00 -15.59
N SER A 191 9.84 -0.25 -15.44
CA SER A 191 11.21 -0.71 -15.72
C SER A 191 12.17 -0.08 -14.73
N ASP A 192 13.21 -0.81 -14.40
CA ASP A 192 14.39 -0.30 -13.71
C ASP A 192 15.64 -0.42 -14.60
N TYR A 193 16.63 0.41 -14.30
CA TYR A 193 17.92 0.42 -14.96
C TYR A 193 19.02 0.75 -13.96
N ALA A 194 20.00 -0.13 -13.83
CA ALA A 194 21.19 0.10 -13.03
C ALA A 194 22.14 1.03 -13.83
N LEU A 195 22.14 2.34 -13.50
CA LEU A 195 23.03 3.31 -14.13
C LEU A 195 24.50 2.99 -13.81
N ASN A 196 24.77 2.51 -12.60
CA ASN A 196 26.03 1.95 -12.11
C ASN A 196 25.77 1.08 -10.89
N GLU A 197 26.82 0.59 -10.22
CA GLU A 197 26.73 -0.29 -9.05
C GLU A 197 25.98 0.36 -7.85
N ASN A 198 25.86 1.68 -7.83
CA ASN A 198 25.29 2.44 -6.72
C ASN A 198 23.98 3.13 -7.03
N ILE A 199 23.59 3.25 -8.31
CA ILE A 199 22.42 4.03 -8.72
C ILE A 199 21.48 3.18 -9.57
N ILE A 200 20.24 3.06 -9.11
CA ILE A 200 19.15 2.44 -9.85
C ILE A 200 18.10 3.52 -10.15
N LEU A 201 17.76 3.66 -11.42
CA LEU A 201 16.66 4.48 -11.90
C LEU A 201 15.44 3.60 -12.12
N MET A 202 14.24 4.08 -11.76
CA MET A 202 12.99 3.36 -11.93
C MET A 202 11.94 4.29 -12.54
N LEU A 203 11.07 3.71 -13.36
CA LEU A 203 9.90 4.40 -13.88
C LEU A 203 8.74 3.43 -13.91
N GLU A 204 7.63 3.81 -13.27
CA GLU A 204 6.38 3.04 -13.29
C GLU A 204 5.23 3.94 -13.77
N TYR A 205 4.38 3.38 -14.61
CA TYR A 205 3.09 3.95 -14.95
C TYR A 205 1.99 3.09 -14.30
N HIS A 206 1.05 3.76 -13.63
CA HIS A 206 -0.09 3.11 -13.03
C HIS A 206 -1.41 3.64 -13.60
N TYR A 207 -2.31 2.72 -13.96
CA TYR A 207 -3.70 2.99 -14.32
C TYR A 207 -4.62 2.50 -13.21
N ASN A 208 -5.47 3.40 -12.71
CA ASN A 208 -6.49 3.13 -11.71
C ASN A 208 -7.89 3.32 -12.31
N GLY A 209 -8.53 2.25 -12.73
CA GLY A 209 -9.86 2.30 -13.35
C GLY A 209 -10.99 2.73 -12.42
N ALA A 210 -10.80 2.61 -11.09
CA ALA A 210 -11.75 3.11 -10.08
C ALA A 210 -11.60 4.62 -9.83
N GLY A 211 -10.50 5.24 -10.26
CA GLY A 211 -10.25 6.66 -10.09
C GLY A 211 -11.04 7.55 -11.05
N SER A 212 -10.93 8.85 -10.87
CA SER A 212 -11.52 9.86 -11.75
C SER A 212 -10.45 10.65 -12.50
N SER A 213 -10.77 11.11 -13.71
CA SER A 213 -9.97 12.11 -14.41
C SER A 213 -10.39 13.54 -14.06
N ASP A 214 -11.46 13.67 -13.28
CA ASP A 214 -12.05 14.95 -12.86
C ASP A 214 -11.92 15.07 -11.34
N PRO A 215 -11.15 16.06 -10.82
CA PRO A 215 -10.96 16.29 -9.39
C PRO A 215 -12.25 16.54 -8.60
N GLU A 216 -13.28 17.09 -9.21
CA GLU A 216 -14.59 17.33 -8.56
C GLU A 216 -15.21 16.03 -8.00
N ASN A 217 -14.85 14.88 -8.59
CA ASN A 217 -15.33 13.56 -8.16
C ASN A 217 -14.52 12.94 -7.02
N TYR A 218 -13.32 13.44 -6.70
CA TYR A 218 -12.38 12.77 -5.81
C TYR A 218 -12.96 12.50 -4.42
N LEU A 219 -13.59 13.48 -3.79
CA LEU A 219 -14.17 13.29 -2.47
C LEU A 219 -15.32 12.27 -2.47
N SER A 220 -16.08 12.19 -3.55
CA SER A 220 -17.15 11.20 -3.69
C SER A 220 -16.64 9.77 -3.82
N LEU A 221 -15.45 9.57 -4.42
CA LEU A 221 -14.82 8.26 -4.55
C LEU A 221 -14.50 7.64 -3.19
N LEU A 222 -14.08 8.45 -2.22
CA LEU A 222 -13.67 7.98 -0.89
C LEU A 222 -14.77 7.21 -0.16
N SER A 223 -16.03 7.47 -0.46
CA SER A 223 -17.17 6.76 0.13
C SER A 223 -17.56 5.48 -0.62
N GLN A 224 -16.97 5.23 -1.78
CA GLN A 224 -17.31 4.08 -2.62
C GLN A 224 -16.59 2.81 -2.16
N ASP A 225 -17.20 1.66 -2.41
CA ASP A 225 -16.67 0.34 -2.03
C ASP A 225 -15.25 0.04 -2.52
N PRO A 226 -14.79 0.43 -3.73
CA PRO A 226 -13.41 0.25 -4.14
C PRO A 226 -12.39 0.85 -3.15
N TYR A 227 -12.67 2.05 -2.67
CA TYR A 227 -11.82 2.77 -1.71
C TYR A 227 -11.96 2.25 -0.29
N GLN A 228 -13.15 1.83 0.09
CA GLN A 228 -13.45 1.32 1.43
C GLN A 228 -13.04 -0.14 1.65
N LYS A 229 -13.02 -0.96 0.58
CA LYS A 229 -12.91 -2.42 0.68
C LYS A 229 -11.76 -3.04 -0.11
N ALA A 230 -11.30 -2.41 -1.19
CA ALA A 230 -10.33 -2.99 -2.10
C ALA A 230 -8.95 -2.33 -2.08
N GLY A 231 -8.62 -1.63 -1.00
CA GLY A 231 -7.29 -1.09 -0.76
C GLY A 231 -6.83 -0.03 -1.77
N ILE A 232 -7.77 0.66 -2.43
CA ILE A 232 -7.44 1.77 -3.32
C ILE A 232 -7.28 3.04 -2.49
N PHE A 233 -6.22 3.78 -2.73
CA PHE A 233 -5.93 5.05 -2.05
C PHE A 233 -5.68 6.21 -3.02
N LEU A 234 -5.37 5.94 -4.28
CA LEU A 234 -5.14 6.95 -5.32
C LEU A 234 -6.47 7.34 -5.98
N LEU A 235 -6.74 8.64 -6.09
CA LEU A 235 -8.01 9.20 -6.56
C LEU A 235 -8.06 9.42 -8.08
N GLY A 236 -6.91 9.72 -8.69
CA GLY A 236 -6.80 9.91 -10.13
C GLY A 236 -6.82 8.59 -10.90
N LYS A 237 -6.88 8.68 -12.24
CA LYS A 237 -6.84 7.52 -13.13
C LYS A 237 -5.44 7.15 -13.60
N HIS A 238 -4.55 8.10 -13.78
CA HIS A 238 -3.27 7.91 -14.46
C HIS A 238 -2.14 8.50 -13.63
N TYR A 239 -1.13 7.69 -13.35
CA TYR A 239 0.05 8.12 -12.59
C TYR A 239 1.34 7.75 -13.31
N LEU A 240 2.31 8.65 -13.25
CA LEU A 240 3.69 8.39 -13.65
C LEU A 240 4.58 8.53 -12.41
N ILE A 241 5.42 7.51 -12.16
CA ILE A 241 6.20 7.41 -10.93
C ILE A 241 7.67 7.20 -11.28
N PRO A 242 8.44 8.27 -11.54
CA PRO A 242 9.88 8.21 -11.60
C PRO A 242 10.47 8.06 -10.20
N ALA A 243 11.54 7.28 -10.08
CA ALA A 243 12.27 7.11 -8.83
C ALA A 243 13.75 6.84 -9.05
N ILE A 244 14.53 7.11 -8.01
CA ILE A 244 15.94 6.82 -7.94
C ILE A 244 16.27 6.21 -6.57
N SER A 245 17.09 5.17 -6.57
CA SER A 245 17.74 4.64 -5.39
C SER A 245 19.26 4.81 -5.53
N TRP A 246 19.89 5.40 -4.55
CA TRP A 246 21.31 5.70 -4.56
C TRP A 246 21.99 5.23 -3.26
N VAL A 247 22.90 4.27 -3.38
CA VAL A 247 23.84 3.88 -2.33
C VAL A 247 24.96 4.93 -2.29
N ALA A 248 24.75 6.03 -1.55
CA ALA A 248 25.69 7.14 -1.48
C ALA A 248 27.02 6.73 -0.83
N THR A 249 26.94 5.87 0.18
CA THR A 249 28.07 5.14 0.79
C THR A 249 27.58 3.76 1.22
N PRO A 250 28.45 2.80 1.60
CA PRO A 250 28.01 1.50 2.14
C PRO A 250 27.09 1.59 3.38
N LEU A 251 27.05 2.76 4.02
CA LEU A 251 26.26 3.01 5.23
C LEU A 251 25.09 3.99 5.00
N ILE A 252 24.95 4.56 3.81
CA ILE A 252 23.95 5.60 3.53
C ILE A 252 23.24 5.26 2.22
N ASN A 253 21.94 5.00 2.31
CA ASN A 253 21.04 4.83 1.19
C ASN A 253 20.14 6.07 1.07
N VAL A 254 19.96 6.58 -0.14
CA VAL A 254 19.08 7.71 -0.44
C VAL A 254 18.09 7.27 -1.50
N ASN A 255 16.80 7.50 -1.25
CA ASN A 255 15.73 7.21 -2.20
C ASN A 255 14.91 8.45 -2.46
N ALA A 256 14.53 8.64 -3.71
CA ALA A 256 13.56 9.65 -4.10
C ALA A 256 12.54 9.03 -5.08
N SER A 257 11.28 9.35 -4.87
CA SER A 257 10.21 8.99 -5.80
C SER A 257 9.21 10.12 -5.93
N SER A 258 8.54 10.19 -7.06
CA SER A 258 7.52 11.21 -7.32
C SER A 258 6.28 10.54 -7.91
N PHE A 259 5.12 10.76 -7.29
CA PHE A 259 3.82 10.35 -7.82
C PHE A 259 3.21 11.54 -8.55
N PHE A 260 3.26 11.51 -9.86
CA PHE A 260 2.64 12.53 -10.70
C PHE A 260 1.26 12.05 -11.14
N ASN A 261 0.19 12.69 -10.62
CA ASN A 261 -1.17 12.45 -11.10
C ASN A 261 -1.37 13.19 -12.43
N MET A 262 -1.45 12.43 -13.52
CA MET A 262 -1.62 13.00 -14.86
C MET A 262 -3.04 13.53 -15.10
N SER A 263 -4.02 13.21 -14.23
CA SER A 263 -5.40 13.64 -14.36
C SER A 263 -5.59 15.11 -13.93
N ASP A 264 -4.91 15.52 -12.85
CA ASP A 264 -5.02 16.85 -12.25
C ASP A 264 -3.69 17.62 -12.16
N GLN A 265 -2.59 17.01 -12.65
CA GLN A 265 -1.24 17.57 -12.68
C GLN A 265 -0.62 17.82 -11.28
N SER A 266 -1.19 17.25 -10.24
CA SER A 266 -0.59 17.31 -8.90
C SER A 266 0.56 16.33 -8.75
N VAL A 267 1.45 16.64 -7.80
CA VAL A 267 2.68 15.86 -7.54
C VAL A 267 2.84 15.62 -6.06
N PHE A 268 3.23 14.41 -5.71
CA PHE A 268 3.67 14.04 -4.37
C PHE A 268 5.08 13.45 -4.45
N VAL A 269 6.04 14.11 -3.81
CA VAL A 269 7.45 13.70 -3.77
C VAL A 269 7.77 13.11 -2.42
N ASN A 270 8.35 11.92 -2.42
CA ASN A 270 8.94 11.26 -1.26
C ASN A 270 10.46 11.29 -1.39
N LEU A 271 11.12 11.84 -0.39
CA LEU A 271 12.58 11.81 -0.22
C LEU A 271 12.89 11.08 1.06
N SER A 272 13.80 10.11 1.02
CA SER A 272 14.23 9.38 2.21
C SER A 272 15.71 9.07 2.19
N SER A 273 16.31 8.99 3.38
CA SER A 273 17.68 8.54 3.58
C SER A 273 17.73 7.62 4.78
N GLU A 274 18.30 6.43 4.61
CA GLU A 274 18.64 5.52 5.69
C GLU A 274 20.14 5.62 5.97
N VAL A 275 20.48 5.74 7.26
CA VAL A 275 21.87 5.78 7.75
C VAL A 275 22.07 4.60 8.70
N ASN A 276 23.02 3.74 8.35
CA ASN A 276 23.48 2.67 9.22
C ASN A 276 24.64 3.17 10.09
N TRP A 277 24.43 3.27 11.41
CA TRP A 277 25.43 3.72 12.36
C TRP A 277 26.28 2.59 12.92
N SER A 278 25.70 1.40 13.02
CA SER A 278 26.36 0.18 13.48
C SER A 278 25.52 -1.05 13.08
N ASP A 279 26.02 -2.25 13.33
CA ASP A 279 25.35 -3.50 12.99
C ASP A 279 23.88 -3.55 13.49
N ASN A 280 23.55 -2.82 14.55
CA ASN A 280 22.24 -2.87 15.20
C ASN A 280 21.51 -1.52 15.24
N LEU A 281 22.11 -0.42 14.75
CA LEU A 281 21.54 0.92 14.88
C LEU A 281 21.39 1.60 13.53
N TYR A 282 20.15 1.94 13.19
CA TYR A 282 19.76 2.60 11.94
C TYR A 282 18.93 3.84 12.24
N SER A 283 19.04 4.83 11.41
CA SER A 283 18.12 5.98 11.43
C SER A 283 17.61 6.27 10.03
N ASP A 284 16.35 6.68 9.94
CA ASP A 284 15.72 7.14 8.71
C ASP A 284 15.35 8.60 8.86
N PHE A 285 15.56 9.35 7.80
CA PHE A 285 15.15 10.75 7.66
C PHE A 285 14.42 10.89 6.35
N GLY A 286 13.36 11.69 6.33
CA GLY A 286 12.69 11.94 5.06
C GLY A 286 11.75 13.12 5.08
N ALA A 287 11.29 13.44 3.88
CA ALA A 287 10.36 14.52 3.60
C ALA A 287 9.29 14.06 2.60
N TYR A 288 8.05 14.43 2.85
CA TYR A 288 6.96 14.37 1.91
C TYR A 288 6.60 15.79 1.48
N ILE A 289 6.69 16.03 0.18
CA ILE A 289 6.47 17.33 -0.43
C ILE A 289 5.35 17.18 -1.46
N SER A 290 4.30 17.92 -1.31
CA SER A 290 3.17 17.89 -2.25
C SER A 290 3.05 19.22 -3.00
N HIS A 291 2.51 19.15 -4.20
CA HIS A 291 2.18 20.30 -5.01
C HIS A 291 0.89 20.05 -5.77
N GLY A 292 -0.01 21.03 -5.76
CA GLY A 292 -1.31 20.99 -6.43
C GLY A 292 -2.28 21.98 -5.81
N ASP A 293 -3.48 22.07 -6.38
CA ASP A 293 -4.55 22.93 -5.89
C ASP A 293 -5.19 22.28 -4.65
N GLY A 294 -5.32 23.07 -3.59
CA GLY A 294 -5.83 22.61 -2.29
C GLY A 294 -7.34 22.40 -2.26
N LEU A 295 -7.89 22.42 -1.02
CA LEU A 295 -9.33 22.40 -0.81
C LEU A 295 -9.94 23.74 -1.20
N GLU A 296 -10.99 23.70 -2.03
CA GLU A 296 -11.75 24.87 -2.45
C GLU A 296 -13.17 24.81 -1.91
N PHE A 297 -13.67 25.94 -1.43
CA PHE A 297 -15.05 26.05 -1.01
C PHE A 297 -15.90 26.65 -2.14
N GLN A 298 -16.78 25.85 -2.71
CA GLN A 298 -17.74 26.27 -3.73
C GLN A 298 -18.96 26.96 -3.09
N ALA A 299 -19.00 28.30 -3.15
CA ALA A 299 -20.06 29.06 -2.55
C ALA A 299 -21.46 28.80 -3.17
N SER A 300 -21.51 28.34 -4.43
CA SER A 300 -22.74 28.02 -5.16
C SER A 300 -23.42 26.74 -4.68
N THR A 301 -22.65 25.75 -4.31
CA THR A 301 -23.12 24.41 -3.85
C THR A 301 -23.02 24.25 -2.35
N GLN A 302 -22.31 25.13 -1.65
CA GLN A 302 -21.96 25.06 -0.24
C GLN A 302 -21.16 23.75 0.07
N GLN A 303 -20.41 23.25 -0.90
CA GLN A 303 -19.59 22.04 -0.78
C GLN A 303 -18.12 22.39 -0.79
N VAL A 304 -17.32 21.54 -0.14
CA VAL A 304 -15.87 21.57 -0.22
C VAL A 304 -15.49 20.61 -1.35
N GLU A 305 -14.68 21.07 -2.27
CA GLU A 305 -14.11 20.27 -3.36
C GLU A 305 -12.60 20.18 -3.19
N LEU A 306 -12.02 19.12 -3.73
CA LEU A 306 -10.58 18.92 -3.77
C LEU A 306 -10.10 19.42 -5.14
N GLY A 307 -9.33 20.49 -5.19
CA GLY A 307 -8.81 21.05 -6.43
C GLY A 307 -7.86 20.09 -7.15
N SER A 308 -7.07 19.34 -6.37
CA SER A 308 -6.24 18.24 -6.87
C SER A 308 -5.96 17.19 -5.79
N GLU A 309 -5.55 15.99 -6.16
CA GLU A 309 -5.33 14.90 -5.21
C GLU A 309 -4.28 15.24 -4.16
N PHE A 310 -3.11 15.73 -4.61
CA PHE A 310 -1.98 15.96 -3.71
C PHE A 310 -1.92 17.37 -3.13
N GLY A 311 -2.74 18.30 -3.59
CA GLY A 311 -2.73 19.69 -3.13
C GLY A 311 -3.13 19.90 -1.67
N ALA A 312 -3.92 18.98 -1.10
CA ALA A 312 -4.34 19.02 0.29
C ALA A 312 -3.35 18.32 1.26
N TYR A 313 -2.30 17.67 0.76
CA TYR A 313 -1.30 17.01 1.60
C TYR A 313 -0.31 18.04 2.16
N PRO A 314 -0.06 18.06 3.48
CA PRO A 314 0.90 18.98 4.07
C PRO A 314 2.34 18.55 3.76
N LEU A 315 3.27 19.52 3.76
CA LEU A 315 4.69 19.22 3.90
C LEU A 315 4.90 18.47 5.21
N SER A 316 5.51 17.31 5.13
CA SER A 316 5.79 16.48 6.31
C SER A 316 7.26 16.10 6.35
N LEU A 317 7.88 16.25 7.52
CA LEU A 317 9.23 15.79 7.80
C LEU A 317 9.17 14.68 8.83
N TYR A 318 9.98 13.64 8.65
CA TYR A 318 10.05 12.57 9.62
C TYR A 318 11.50 12.17 9.90
N ALA A 319 11.69 11.62 11.10
CA ALA A 319 12.92 10.93 11.50
C ALA A 319 12.56 9.71 12.34
N SER A 320 13.28 8.63 12.16
CA SER A 320 13.14 7.43 12.99
C SER A 320 14.49 6.91 13.44
N LEU A 321 14.50 6.19 14.55
CA LEU A 321 15.67 5.48 15.07
C LEU A 321 15.25 4.04 15.35
N ARG A 322 15.98 3.07 14.75
CA ARG A 322 15.72 1.63 14.92
C ARG A 322 16.94 0.97 15.57
N TYR A 323 16.69 0.23 16.63
CA TYR A 323 17.71 -0.56 17.30
C TYR A 323 17.27 -2.03 17.39
N TYR A 324 18.12 -2.93 16.91
CA TYR A 324 17.91 -4.38 16.96
C TYR A 324 18.78 -4.99 18.08
N PHE A 325 18.20 -5.86 18.90
CA PHE A 325 18.87 -6.53 20.03
C PHE A 325 18.72 -8.04 20.02
#